data_e9fb2df7c75b5374b552d5c69ee200e7
#
_entry.id   e9fb2df7c75b5374b552d5c69ee200e7
#
_cell.length_a   1.000
_cell.length_b   1.000
_cell.length_c   1.000
_cell.angle_alpha   90.00
_cell.angle_beta   90.00
_cell.angle_gamma   90.00
#
_symmetry.space_group_name_H-M   'P 1'
#
loop_
_entity.id
_entity.type
_entity.pdbx_description
1 polymer ?
#
loop_
_entity_poly.entity_id
_entity_poly.type
_entity_poly.pdbx_seq_one_letter_code
_entity_poly.pdbx_strand_id
1 'polypeptide(L)'
;ILQFIRRLCVAQTTKGDGGNHPWVRHTIDSADKVAGKLGADGVRLADFNGDGLPDITTGWEQGGAIVVYQNPGPAKAKAAWPSVTVGRVISPEDAVFIDLDGDENLDVVSSCEGRDRTMCVHWAPAKRAEYLKPSDWVTEAIPATKRKQSWMFAEPAQIDGRGGVDLFVSSKGTNGSIGWLRRDPATKPGRDAGAFKFVKL
;
A
#
# COMPACT_ATOMS: atom_id res chain seq x y z
N ILE A 1 7.34 12.33 -10.60
CA ILE A 1 5.96 11.95 -10.19
C ILE A 1 4.97 12.42 -11.26
N LEU A 2 4.95 13.70 -11.68
CA LEU A 2 4.01 14.21 -12.71
C LEU A 2 4.22 13.59 -14.11
N GLN A 3 5.42 13.19 -14.49
CA GLN A 3 5.68 12.52 -15.77
C GLN A 3 5.19 11.07 -15.80
N PHE A 4 5.15 10.38 -14.67
CA PHE A 4 4.67 8.99 -14.57
C PHE A 4 3.15 8.90 -14.72
N ILE A 5 2.40 9.85 -14.12
CA ILE A 5 0.93 9.91 -14.22
C ILE A 5 0.48 10.12 -15.68
N ARG A 6 1.23 10.91 -16.48
CA ARG A 6 0.91 11.10 -17.91
C ARG A 6 1.02 9.83 -18.76
N ARG A 7 1.89 8.87 -18.42
CA ARG A 7 2.00 7.60 -19.18
C ARG A 7 0.90 6.59 -18.83
N LEU A 8 0.37 6.60 -17.62
CA LEU A 8 -0.76 5.75 -17.24
C LEU A 8 -2.08 6.15 -17.92
N CYS A 9 -2.29 7.44 -18.16
CA CYS A 9 -3.48 7.92 -18.87
C CYS A 9 -3.42 7.77 -20.41
N VAL A 10 -2.27 7.44 -21.00
CA VAL A 10 -2.09 7.38 -22.47
C VAL A 10 -2.37 5.99 -23.05
N ALA A 11 -2.67 4.98 -22.23
CA ALA A 11 -2.73 3.59 -22.69
C ALA A 11 -4.00 3.20 -23.49
N GLN A 12 -4.96 4.10 -23.76
CA GLN A 12 -6.06 3.83 -24.71
C GLN A 12 -6.64 5.10 -25.33
N THR A 13 -5.91 5.77 -26.20
CA THR A 13 -6.55 6.59 -27.22
C THR A 13 -6.81 5.70 -28.45
N THR A 14 -7.91 4.99 -28.49
CA THR A 14 -8.53 4.67 -29.76
C THR A 14 -8.92 6.00 -30.39
N LYS A 15 -8.55 6.24 -31.65
CA LYS A 15 -9.05 7.40 -32.42
C LYS A 15 -10.56 7.33 -32.35
N GLY A 16 -11.17 8.25 -31.60
CA GLY A 16 -12.61 8.30 -31.45
C GLY A 16 -13.24 8.83 -32.69
N ASP A 17 -14.28 8.19 -33.12
CA ASP A 17 -15.25 8.65 -34.16
C ASP A 17 -16.27 9.61 -33.53
N GLY A 18 -16.00 10.24 -32.40
CA GLY A 18 -16.93 11.10 -31.64
C GLY A 18 -18.03 10.36 -30.92
N GLY A 19 -17.99 9.04 -30.90
CA GLY A 19 -18.91 8.20 -30.12
C GLY A 19 -18.60 8.20 -28.63
N ASN A 20 -19.63 8.02 -27.80
CA ASN A 20 -19.51 7.82 -26.38
C ASN A 20 -18.92 6.41 -26.14
N HIS A 21 -17.60 6.30 -25.99
CA HIS A 21 -16.94 5.02 -25.73
C HIS A 21 -17.06 4.67 -24.25
N PRO A 22 -17.90 3.72 -23.87
CA PRO A 22 -18.00 3.29 -22.48
C PRO A 22 -16.67 2.67 -22.04
N TRP A 23 -16.25 2.99 -20.83
CA TRP A 23 -15.10 2.32 -20.20
C TRP A 23 -15.36 0.82 -20.11
N VAL A 24 -14.41 0.03 -20.58
CA VAL A 24 -14.47 -1.45 -20.44
C VAL A 24 -13.81 -1.83 -19.13
N ARG A 25 -14.59 -2.42 -18.23
CA ARG A 25 -14.09 -2.93 -16.97
C ARG A 25 -13.37 -4.27 -17.18
N HIS A 26 -12.15 -4.37 -16.67
CA HIS A 26 -11.40 -5.61 -16.56
C HIS A 26 -11.19 -5.93 -15.08
N THR A 27 -11.53 -7.15 -14.68
CA THR A 27 -11.37 -7.60 -13.29
C THR A 27 -10.05 -8.34 -13.18
N ILE A 28 -9.10 -7.77 -12.40
CA ILE A 28 -7.78 -8.38 -12.15
C ILE A 28 -7.79 -9.33 -10.96
N ASP A 29 -8.73 -9.13 -10.04
CA ASP A 29 -9.03 -10.02 -8.93
C ASP A 29 -10.49 -9.84 -8.49
N SER A 30 -11.01 -10.80 -7.73
CA SER A 30 -12.31 -10.73 -7.10
C SER A 30 -12.20 -11.14 -5.63
N ALA A 31 -13.06 -10.58 -4.79
CA ALA A 31 -13.10 -10.85 -3.35
C ALA A 31 -13.13 -12.34 -2.99
N ASP A 32 -13.73 -13.16 -3.84
CA ASP A 32 -13.92 -14.59 -3.59
C ASP A 32 -12.62 -15.39 -3.58
N LYS A 33 -11.59 -14.90 -4.28
CA LYS A 33 -10.34 -15.65 -4.47
C LYS A 33 -9.30 -15.35 -3.39
N VAL A 34 -9.17 -14.10 -2.98
CA VAL A 34 -8.04 -13.67 -2.13
C VAL A 34 -8.48 -13.32 -0.71
N ALA A 35 -9.52 -12.55 -0.54
CA ALA A 35 -9.97 -12.07 0.77
C ALA A 35 -11.28 -12.69 1.24
N GLY A 36 -12.02 -13.36 0.35
CA GLY A 36 -13.31 -14.00 0.66
C GLY A 36 -14.45 -13.04 0.98
N LYS A 37 -14.22 -11.71 0.90
CA LYS A 37 -15.21 -10.67 1.18
C LYS A 37 -14.90 -9.40 0.38
N LEU A 38 -15.94 -8.61 0.10
CA LEU A 38 -15.86 -7.37 -0.64
C LEU A 38 -15.15 -6.25 0.16
N GLY A 39 -14.87 -5.12 -0.48
CA GLY A 39 -14.31 -3.92 0.13
C GLY A 39 -12.82 -3.76 -0.11
N ALA A 40 -12.43 -3.61 -1.39
CA ALA A 40 -11.09 -3.14 -1.72
C ALA A 40 -11.06 -1.62 -1.52
N ASP A 41 -10.18 -1.17 -0.63
CA ASP A 41 -9.99 0.24 -0.27
C ASP A 41 -8.52 0.65 -0.42
N GLY A 42 -8.31 1.93 -0.79
CA GLY A 42 -6.97 2.50 -0.90
C GLY A 42 -6.09 1.79 -1.93
N VAL A 43 -6.34 2.02 -3.21
CA VAL A 43 -5.52 1.46 -4.30
C VAL A 43 -4.27 2.31 -4.54
N ARG A 44 -3.08 1.73 -4.38
CA ARG A 44 -1.79 2.40 -4.57
C ARG A 44 -0.93 1.69 -5.60
N LEU A 45 -0.06 2.45 -6.24
CA LEU A 45 0.77 1.99 -7.35
C LEU A 45 2.25 2.26 -7.08
N ALA A 46 3.09 1.25 -7.32
CA ALA A 46 4.54 1.38 -7.44
C ALA A 46 5.10 0.26 -8.32
N ASP A 47 6.32 0.42 -8.79
CA ASP A 47 7.08 -0.67 -9.42
C ASP A 47 7.71 -1.51 -8.30
N PHE A 48 6.91 -2.46 -7.81
CA PHE A 48 7.24 -3.25 -6.62
C PHE A 48 8.36 -4.26 -6.87
N ASN A 49 8.38 -4.84 -8.06
CA ASN A 49 9.34 -5.90 -8.41
C ASN A 49 10.53 -5.39 -9.23
N GLY A 50 10.56 -4.13 -9.63
CA GLY A 50 11.62 -3.50 -10.40
C GLY A 50 11.61 -3.84 -11.88
N ASP A 51 10.46 -4.21 -12.46
CA ASP A 51 10.31 -4.56 -13.88
C ASP A 51 9.90 -3.36 -14.77
N GLY A 52 9.72 -2.19 -14.18
CA GLY A 52 9.33 -0.95 -14.84
C GLY A 52 7.83 -0.81 -15.06
N LEU A 53 7.00 -1.73 -14.56
CA LEU A 53 5.54 -1.67 -14.64
C LEU A 53 4.94 -1.32 -13.27
N PRO A 54 3.84 -0.56 -13.24
CA PRO A 54 3.18 -0.26 -11.98
C PRO A 54 2.41 -1.48 -11.45
N ASP A 55 2.78 -1.96 -10.28
CA ASP A 55 2.07 -2.95 -9.49
C ASP A 55 1.04 -2.28 -8.58
N ILE A 56 0.13 -3.05 -8.01
CA ILE A 56 -0.94 -2.54 -7.15
C ILE A 56 -0.81 -3.12 -5.74
N THR A 57 -1.05 -2.29 -4.72
CA THR A 57 -1.40 -2.77 -3.38
C THR A 57 -2.74 -2.19 -2.95
N THR A 58 -3.51 -2.96 -2.16
CA THR A 58 -4.80 -2.54 -1.61
C THR A 58 -5.12 -3.29 -0.32
N GLY A 59 -5.89 -2.64 0.55
CA GLY A 59 -6.58 -3.29 1.66
C GLY A 59 -7.92 -3.88 1.21
N TRP A 60 -8.24 -5.10 1.64
CA TRP A 60 -9.58 -5.68 1.53
C TRP A 60 -10.26 -5.54 2.89
N GLU A 61 -11.04 -4.48 3.10
CA GLU A 61 -11.57 -4.07 4.40
C GLU A 61 -12.33 -5.20 5.11
N GLN A 62 -13.39 -5.74 4.49
CA GLN A 62 -14.19 -6.81 5.10
C GLN A 62 -13.47 -8.17 5.09
N GLY A 63 -12.48 -8.35 4.22
CA GLY A 63 -11.63 -9.54 4.15
C GLY A 63 -10.50 -9.54 5.16
N GLY A 64 -10.12 -8.37 5.67
CA GLY A 64 -9.01 -8.21 6.59
C GLY A 64 -7.67 -8.63 5.99
N ALA A 65 -7.46 -8.36 4.70
CA ALA A 65 -6.26 -8.76 3.97
C ALA A 65 -5.61 -7.58 3.28
N ILE A 66 -4.30 -7.54 3.32
CA ILE A 66 -3.48 -6.64 2.48
C ILE A 66 -2.92 -7.48 1.34
N VAL A 67 -3.16 -7.03 0.11
CA VAL A 67 -2.81 -7.79 -1.09
C VAL A 67 -1.98 -6.94 -2.03
N VAL A 68 -0.94 -7.55 -2.58
CA VAL A 68 -0.14 -7.00 -3.67
C VAL A 68 -0.43 -7.78 -4.94
N TYR A 69 -0.59 -7.07 -6.05
CA TYR A 69 -0.83 -7.59 -7.38
C TYR A 69 0.30 -7.18 -8.29
N GLN A 70 0.99 -8.17 -8.83
CA GLN A 70 2.07 -7.95 -9.78
C GLN A 70 1.51 -7.75 -11.19
N ASN A 71 1.88 -6.65 -11.83
CA ASN A 71 1.46 -6.34 -13.19
C ASN A 71 2.07 -7.36 -14.19
N PRO A 72 1.25 -8.16 -14.88
CA PRO A 72 1.77 -9.19 -15.79
C PRO A 72 2.16 -8.65 -17.18
N GLY A 73 2.21 -7.33 -17.32
CA GLY A 73 2.51 -6.65 -18.57
C GLY A 73 1.30 -6.52 -19.51
N PRO A 74 1.41 -5.69 -20.56
CA PRO A 74 0.29 -5.25 -21.40
C PRO A 74 -0.45 -6.40 -22.09
N ALA A 75 0.21 -7.49 -22.41
CA ALA A 75 -0.41 -8.64 -23.05
C ALA A 75 -1.40 -9.38 -22.12
N LYS A 76 -1.21 -9.30 -20.81
CA LYS A 76 -2.03 -10.00 -19.79
C LYS A 76 -2.73 -9.06 -18.82
N ALA A 77 -2.61 -7.74 -18.98
CA ALA A 77 -3.16 -6.74 -18.06
C ALA A 77 -4.69 -6.84 -17.88
N LYS A 78 -5.39 -7.41 -18.82
CA LYS A 78 -6.87 -7.58 -18.81
C LYS A 78 -7.33 -8.88 -18.14
N ALA A 79 -6.42 -9.74 -17.73
CA ALA A 79 -6.70 -11.01 -17.06
C ALA A 79 -6.45 -10.88 -15.54
N ALA A 80 -6.67 -11.96 -14.80
CA ALA A 80 -6.30 -12.01 -13.38
C ALA A 80 -4.78 -11.84 -13.21
N TRP A 81 -4.40 -11.00 -12.26
CA TRP A 81 -3.00 -10.73 -11.96
C TRP A 81 -2.45 -11.72 -10.94
N PRO A 82 -1.16 -12.08 -11.02
CA PRO A 82 -0.46 -12.75 -9.92
C PRO A 82 -0.56 -11.89 -8.66
N SER A 83 -0.87 -12.51 -7.53
CA SER A 83 -1.09 -11.77 -6.29
C SER A 83 -0.57 -12.51 -5.07
N VAL A 84 -0.31 -11.76 -4.01
CA VAL A 84 0.11 -12.27 -2.71
C VAL A 84 -0.62 -11.52 -1.59
N THR A 85 -1.09 -12.25 -0.59
CA THR A 85 -1.51 -11.65 0.69
C THR A 85 -0.26 -11.41 1.52
N VAL A 86 0.11 -10.14 1.69
CA VAL A 86 1.32 -9.74 2.44
C VAL A 86 1.06 -9.61 3.94
N GLY A 87 -0.21 -9.51 4.33
CA GLY A 87 -0.58 -9.47 5.74
C GLY A 87 -2.09 -9.60 5.95
N ARG A 88 -2.45 -9.89 7.22
CA ARG A 88 -3.84 -9.90 7.66
C ARG A 88 -3.99 -8.96 8.84
N VAL A 89 -4.95 -8.05 8.72
CA VAL A 89 -5.25 -6.98 9.67
C VAL A 89 -6.76 -6.78 9.75
N ILE A 90 -7.23 -5.98 10.68
CA ILE A 90 -8.68 -5.73 10.85
C ILE A 90 -9.02 -4.37 10.24
N SER A 91 -10.04 -4.37 9.38
CA SER A 91 -10.58 -3.17 8.69
C SER A 91 -9.48 -2.27 8.10
N PRO A 92 -8.68 -2.78 7.14
CA PRO A 92 -7.73 -1.93 6.43
C PRO A 92 -8.46 -0.97 5.49
N GLU A 93 -8.07 0.31 5.54
CA GLU A 93 -8.62 1.41 4.73
C GLU A 93 -7.66 1.81 3.60
N ASP A 94 -6.36 1.56 3.79
CA ASP A 94 -5.33 1.89 2.82
C ASP A 94 -4.15 0.94 2.96
N ALA A 95 -3.39 0.80 1.87
CA ALA A 95 -2.11 0.11 1.84
C ALA A 95 -1.17 0.83 0.88
N VAL A 96 0.03 1.19 1.32
CA VAL A 96 0.98 1.97 0.52
C VAL A 96 2.34 1.27 0.46
N PHE A 97 2.95 1.29 -0.74
CA PHE A 97 4.31 0.82 -0.93
C PHE A 97 5.34 1.83 -0.41
N ILE A 98 6.37 1.34 0.26
CA ILE A 98 7.42 2.16 0.83
C ILE A 98 8.65 1.29 1.15
N ASP A 99 9.86 1.74 0.82
CA ASP A 99 11.09 1.18 1.37
C ASP A 99 11.29 1.77 2.79
N LEU A 100 10.82 1.05 3.79
CA LEU A 100 10.77 1.57 5.16
C LEU A 100 12.05 1.27 5.94
N ASP A 101 12.75 0.21 5.63
CA ASP A 101 13.98 -0.21 6.31
C ASP A 101 15.26 0.18 5.57
N GLY A 102 15.14 0.66 4.33
CA GLY A 102 16.26 1.15 3.52
C GLY A 102 17.03 0.03 2.79
N ASP A 103 16.37 -1.11 2.53
CA ASP A 103 16.99 -2.27 1.87
C ASP A 103 16.72 -2.32 0.35
N GLU A 104 16.09 -1.27 -0.21
CA GLU A 104 15.69 -1.12 -1.62
C GLU A 104 14.58 -2.08 -2.07
N ASN A 105 13.97 -2.83 -1.14
CA ASN A 105 12.75 -3.58 -1.39
C ASN A 105 11.55 -2.81 -0.85
N LEU A 106 10.45 -2.82 -1.59
CA LEU A 106 9.25 -2.12 -1.14
C LEU A 106 8.46 -2.95 -0.15
N ASP A 107 8.39 -2.47 1.08
CA ASP A 107 7.45 -2.93 2.09
C ASP A 107 6.04 -2.40 1.80
N VAL A 108 5.07 -2.82 2.61
CA VAL A 108 3.72 -2.25 2.58
C VAL A 108 3.33 -1.75 3.97
N VAL A 109 2.81 -0.53 4.05
CA VAL A 109 2.19 -0.01 5.28
C VAL A 109 0.69 0.05 5.11
N SER A 110 -0.05 -0.54 6.05
CA SER A 110 -1.50 -0.51 6.08
C SER A 110 -2.05 0.42 7.17
N SER A 111 -3.10 1.15 6.83
CA SER A 111 -3.88 1.99 7.74
C SER A 111 -5.16 1.26 8.11
N CYS A 112 -5.46 1.08 9.40
CA CYS A 112 -6.60 0.31 9.84
C CYS A 112 -7.47 1.09 10.83
N GLU A 113 -8.78 0.92 10.67
CA GLU A 113 -9.77 1.42 11.60
C GLU A 113 -10.42 0.32 12.46
N GLY A 114 -11.71 0.46 12.72
CA GLY A 114 -12.50 -0.52 13.43
C GLY A 114 -12.02 -0.76 14.87
N ARG A 115 -11.96 -2.03 15.25
CA ARG A 115 -11.59 -2.41 16.62
C ARG A 115 -10.10 -2.17 16.92
N ASP A 116 -9.21 -2.41 15.96
CA ASP A 116 -7.77 -2.41 16.21
C ASP A 116 -7.13 -1.03 16.06
N ARG A 117 -7.64 -0.17 15.18
CA ARG A 117 -7.20 1.22 15.03
C ARG A 117 -5.69 1.38 15.08
N THR A 118 -4.98 0.57 14.30
CA THR A 118 -3.53 0.43 14.35
C THR A 118 -2.98 0.41 12.93
N MET A 119 -1.90 1.11 12.66
CA MET A 119 -1.17 0.94 11.41
C MET A 119 -0.17 -0.19 11.56
N CYS A 120 0.01 -0.95 10.50
CA CYS A 120 0.95 -2.07 10.46
C CYS A 120 1.92 -1.91 9.29
N VAL A 121 3.15 -2.35 9.48
CA VAL A 121 4.09 -2.59 8.40
C VAL A 121 4.10 -4.08 8.05
N HIS A 122 4.15 -4.36 6.76
CA HIS A 122 4.32 -5.70 6.19
C HIS A 122 5.68 -5.71 5.49
N TRP A 123 6.68 -6.26 6.16
CA TRP A 123 8.07 -6.29 5.70
C TRP A 123 8.22 -7.24 4.52
N ALA A 124 8.77 -6.76 3.43
CA ALA A 124 9.02 -7.56 2.24
C ALA A 124 10.13 -8.58 2.47
N PRO A 125 10.12 -9.74 1.81
CA PRO A 125 11.27 -10.63 1.80
C PRO A 125 12.47 -9.96 1.11
N ALA A 126 13.69 -10.31 1.57
CA ALA A 126 14.92 -9.73 1.03
C ALA A 126 15.19 -10.09 -0.44
N LYS A 127 14.53 -11.12 -0.96
CA LYS A 127 14.70 -11.58 -2.33
C LYS A 127 13.41 -11.40 -3.13
N ARG A 128 13.45 -10.64 -4.21
CA ARG A 128 12.30 -10.40 -5.09
C ARG A 128 11.64 -11.68 -5.62
N ALA A 129 12.41 -12.76 -5.82
CA ALA A 129 11.88 -14.06 -6.21
C ALA A 129 10.93 -14.68 -5.16
N GLU A 130 10.92 -14.17 -3.94
CA GLU A 130 10.10 -14.62 -2.82
C GLU A 130 8.87 -13.75 -2.58
N TYR A 131 8.72 -12.65 -3.31
CA TYR A 131 7.64 -11.67 -3.13
C TYR A 131 6.23 -12.26 -3.22
N LEU A 132 6.03 -13.26 -4.07
CA LEU A 132 4.73 -13.93 -4.21
C LEU A 132 4.52 -15.09 -3.23
N LYS A 133 5.38 -15.24 -2.21
CA LYS A 133 5.25 -16.24 -1.14
C LYS A 133 4.71 -15.57 0.14
N PRO A 134 3.46 -15.82 0.54
CA PRO A 134 2.87 -15.17 1.74
C PRO A 134 3.64 -15.44 3.03
N SER A 135 4.29 -16.62 3.16
CA SER A 135 5.04 -17.03 4.34
C SER A 135 6.30 -16.19 4.61
N ASP A 136 6.80 -15.51 3.57
CA ASP A 136 8.08 -14.80 3.65
C ASP A 136 7.89 -13.32 4.01
N TRP A 137 6.64 -12.86 4.12
CA TRP A 137 6.26 -11.55 4.63
C TRP A 137 6.06 -11.57 6.13
N VAL A 138 6.47 -10.49 6.80
CA VAL A 138 6.34 -10.34 8.25
C VAL A 138 5.52 -9.10 8.57
N THR A 139 4.43 -9.26 9.33
CA THR A 139 3.57 -8.15 9.75
C THR A 139 3.90 -7.71 11.16
N GLU A 140 4.14 -6.42 11.35
CA GLU A 140 4.36 -5.79 12.66
C GLU A 140 3.46 -4.56 12.83
N ALA A 141 2.88 -4.40 14.01
CA ALA A 141 2.15 -3.19 14.37
C ALA A 141 3.12 -2.04 14.64
N ILE A 142 2.81 -0.83 14.14
CA ILE A 142 3.54 0.39 14.49
C ILE A 142 3.07 0.86 15.88
N PRO A 143 3.89 0.73 16.95
CA PRO A 143 3.44 0.95 18.33
C PRO A 143 2.91 2.36 18.58
N ALA A 144 3.47 3.36 17.88
CA ALA A 144 3.05 4.76 17.96
C ALA A 144 1.59 4.99 17.56
N THR A 145 0.97 4.06 16.81
CA THR A 145 -0.39 4.19 16.27
C THR A 145 -1.42 3.32 17.01
N LYS A 146 -0.94 2.38 17.82
CA LYS A 146 -1.74 1.31 18.39
C LYS A 146 -2.94 1.82 19.19
N ARG A 147 -4.16 1.49 18.73
CA ARG A 147 -5.46 1.84 19.34
C ARG A 147 -5.70 3.33 19.56
N LYS A 148 -5.02 4.20 18.82
CA LYS A 148 -5.15 5.65 19.04
C LYS A 148 -6.26 6.27 18.21
N GLN A 149 -6.28 6.00 16.92
CA GLN A 149 -7.19 6.67 15.97
C GLN A 149 -7.69 5.68 14.92
N SER A 150 -8.79 5.99 14.25
CA SER A 150 -9.23 5.30 13.05
C SER A 150 -8.39 5.78 11.87
N TRP A 151 -7.30 5.08 11.60
CA TRP A 151 -6.34 5.45 10.57
C TRP A 151 -6.90 5.19 9.19
N MET A 152 -6.79 6.20 8.30
CA MET A 152 -7.41 6.17 6.98
C MET A 152 -6.37 6.03 5.87
N PHE A 153 -5.42 6.94 5.80
CA PHE A 153 -4.47 7.01 4.69
C PHE A 153 -3.07 7.27 5.20
N ALA A 154 -2.10 6.75 4.44
CA ALA A 154 -0.69 7.05 4.59
C ALA A 154 -0.08 7.47 3.25
N GLU A 155 0.90 8.39 3.29
CA GLU A 155 1.66 8.80 2.12
C GLU A 155 3.13 8.90 2.50
N PRO A 156 4.03 8.16 1.83
CA PRO A 156 5.47 8.27 2.06
C PRO A 156 6.00 9.64 1.70
N ALA A 157 6.77 10.24 2.60
CA ALA A 157 7.43 11.52 2.36
C ALA A 157 8.64 11.66 3.26
N GLN A 158 9.64 12.42 2.82
CA GLN A 158 10.70 12.88 3.71
C GLN A 158 10.32 14.31 4.15
N ILE A 159 10.01 14.50 5.43
CA ILE A 159 9.40 15.73 5.93
C ILE A 159 10.43 16.65 6.59
N ASP A 160 11.31 16.13 7.43
CA ASP A 160 12.26 16.95 8.19
C ASP A 160 13.73 16.82 7.73
N GLY A 161 13.99 16.05 6.70
CA GLY A 161 15.33 15.79 6.15
C GLY A 161 16.19 14.87 7.01
N ARG A 162 15.59 14.07 7.92
CA ARG A 162 16.32 13.25 8.89
C ARG A 162 15.72 11.84 9.00
N GLY A 163 16.55 10.88 9.35
CA GLY A 163 16.11 9.56 9.81
C GLY A 163 15.53 8.63 8.73
N GLY A 164 15.61 8.96 7.45
CA GLY A 164 15.00 8.18 6.37
C GLY A 164 13.59 8.66 6.04
N VAL A 165 12.77 7.78 5.47
CA VAL A 165 11.42 8.13 5.04
C VAL A 165 10.46 8.22 6.22
N ASP A 166 9.57 9.21 6.18
CA ASP A 166 8.45 9.41 7.09
C ASP A 166 7.13 9.03 6.42
N LEU A 167 6.03 9.06 7.16
CA LEU A 167 4.69 8.85 6.63
C LEU A 167 3.77 10.01 7.03
N PHE A 168 3.25 10.75 6.08
CA PHE A 168 2.04 11.54 6.33
C PHE A 168 0.88 10.60 6.58
N VAL A 169 0.07 10.90 7.59
CA VAL A 169 -1.04 10.05 7.99
C VAL A 169 -2.29 10.86 8.29
N SER A 170 -3.43 10.28 8.00
CA SER A 170 -4.71 10.86 8.35
C SER A 170 -5.60 9.86 9.09
N SER A 171 -6.51 10.40 9.88
CA SER A 171 -7.47 9.60 10.63
C SER A 171 -8.84 10.28 10.67
N LYS A 172 -9.88 9.49 10.94
CA LYS A 172 -11.27 9.94 11.06
C LYS A 172 -11.82 9.80 12.48
N GLY A 173 -13.05 10.28 12.67
CA GLY A 173 -13.78 10.21 13.95
C GLY A 173 -13.60 11.48 14.79
N THR A 174 -14.16 11.47 16.02
CA THR A 174 -14.21 12.63 16.91
C THR A 174 -12.84 13.26 17.20
N ASN A 175 -11.79 12.43 17.22
CA ASN A 175 -10.39 12.86 17.42
C ASN A 175 -9.57 12.74 16.13
N GLY A 176 -10.23 12.71 14.97
CA GLY A 176 -9.57 12.64 13.69
C GLY A 176 -8.55 13.76 13.51
N SER A 177 -7.44 13.46 12.86
CA SER A 177 -6.36 14.42 12.68
C SER A 177 -5.55 14.10 11.43
N ILE A 178 -4.80 15.10 11.00
CA ILE A 178 -3.66 14.94 10.08
C ILE A 178 -2.40 15.04 10.93
N GLY A 179 -1.40 14.27 10.58
CA GLY A 179 -0.12 14.26 11.25
C GLY A 179 0.91 13.49 10.45
N TRP A 180 2.00 13.16 11.07
CA TRP A 180 3.03 12.34 10.47
C TRP A 180 3.64 11.35 11.47
N LEU A 181 3.97 10.20 10.97
CA LEU A 181 4.82 9.25 11.68
C LEU A 181 6.25 9.60 11.31
N ARG A 182 6.92 10.28 12.22
CA ARG A 182 8.30 10.67 12.11
C ARG A 182 9.20 9.50 12.46
N ARG A 183 10.10 9.13 11.58
CA ARG A 183 11.15 8.17 11.93
C ARG A 183 12.15 8.82 12.89
N ASP A 184 12.53 8.12 13.94
CA ASP A 184 13.55 8.61 14.89
C ASP A 184 14.92 8.58 14.20
N PRO A 185 15.57 9.73 14.00
CA PRO A 185 16.86 9.81 13.31
C PRO A 185 18.02 9.11 14.04
N ALA A 186 17.84 8.76 15.31
CA ALA A 186 18.79 7.96 16.05
C ALA A 186 18.67 6.45 15.78
N THR A 187 17.58 6.00 15.11
CA THR A 187 17.38 4.59 14.79
C THR A 187 18.22 4.22 13.56
N LYS A 188 18.96 3.12 13.67
CA LYS A 188 19.72 2.58 12.54
C LYS A 188 18.77 2.11 11.43
N PRO A 189 19.22 2.12 10.14
CA PRO A 189 18.51 1.43 9.07
C PRO A 189 18.22 -0.03 9.44
N GLY A 190 17.07 -0.53 9.00
CA GLY A 190 16.64 -1.89 9.25
C GLY A 190 15.20 -1.97 9.77
N ARG A 191 14.69 -3.18 9.91
CA ARG A 191 13.31 -3.48 10.33
C ARG A 191 13.08 -3.12 11.79
N ASP A 192 12.38 -2.03 12.01
CA ASP A 192 12.01 -1.55 13.35
C ASP A 192 10.71 -0.72 13.27
N ALA A 193 9.59 -1.37 13.48
CA ALA A 193 8.30 -0.70 13.56
C ALA A 193 8.19 0.25 14.78
N GLY A 194 9.06 0.10 15.80
CA GLY A 194 9.14 0.96 16.96
C GLY A 194 9.84 2.31 16.71
N ALA A 195 10.53 2.45 15.58
CA ALA A 195 11.29 3.65 15.22
C ALA A 195 10.44 4.90 15.00
N PHE A 196 9.12 4.79 14.97
CA PHE A 196 8.22 5.88 14.60
C PHE A 196 7.58 6.56 15.81
N LYS A 197 7.47 7.89 15.74
CA LYS A 197 6.71 8.72 16.67
C LYS A 197 5.62 9.49 15.92
N PHE A 198 4.40 9.46 16.45
CA PHE A 198 3.31 10.24 15.86
C PHE A 198 3.40 11.70 16.30
N VAL A 199 3.47 12.61 15.33
CA VAL A 199 3.43 14.05 15.48
C VAL A 199 2.13 14.55 14.88
N LYS A 200 1.24 15.09 15.72
CA LYS A 200 0.00 15.72 15.26
C LYS A 200 0.30 17.12 14.74
N LEU A 201 -0.25 17.47 13.57
CA LEU A 201 -0.21 18.81 12.99
C LEU A 201 -1.40 19.64 13.45
#